data_5fb37cc3e31ebb2704b9111706197d54
#
_entry.id   5fb37cc3e31ebb2704b9111706197d54
#
_cell.length_a   1.000
_cell.length_b   1.000
_cell.length_c   1.000
_cell.angle_alpha   90.00
_cell.angle_beta   90.00
_cell.angle_gamma   90.00
#
_symmetry.space_group_name_H-M   'P 1'
#
loop_
_entity.id
_entity.type
_entity.pdbx_description
1 polymer ?
#
loop_
_entity_poly.entity_id
_entity_poly.type
_entity_poly.pdbx_seq_one_letter_code
_entity_poly.pdbx_strand_id
1 'polypeptide(L)'
;MTPAYGELYLNDAMRAMGEMLDYAVHDCGCDGDLFFTQFLSSGIAKQFERGNPKFVGGMSGVELALEVFRRTADQIPDVDASAYGEKSPEYWAGWSLAYYQWASGMPFREIVSHGLTVSTVCSMYLLHEADIRKFAEAADKVIQENLAGGSDGAADYNGRLSGPPCECWSLSI
;
A
#
# COMPACT_ATOMS: atom_id res chain seq x y z
N MET A 1 6.26 5.34 -20.58
CA MET A 1 6.37 4.49 -19.37
C MET A 1 6.20 3.04 -19.77
N THR A 2 7.06 2.17 -19.30
CA THR A 2 6.92 0.72 -19.53
C THR A 2 6.29 0.11 -18.30
N PRO A 3 5.15 -0.60 -18.42
CA PRO A 3 4.52 -1.27 -17.28
C PRO A 3 5.47 -2.22 -16.56
N ALA A 4 5.35 -2.30 -15.24
CA ALA A 4 6.26 -3.09 -14.41
C ALA A 4 6.16 -4.61 -14.69
N TYR A 5 4.97 -5.08 -15.07
CA TYR A 5 4.68 -6.48 -15.42
C TYR A 5 3.50 -6.59 -16.39
N GLY A 6 3.15 -7.79 -16.82
CA GLY A 6 2.08 -8.02 -17.79
C GLY A 6 0.71 -7.52 -17.30
N GLU A 7 -0.03 -6.81 -18.14
CA GLU A 7 -1.35 -6.22 -17.86
C GLU A 7 -2.38 -7.26 -17.40
N LEU A 8 -2.19 -8.52 -17.79
CA LEU A 8 -3.07 -9.63 -17.38
C LEU A 8 -3.23 -9.75 -15.86
N TYR A 9 -2.18 -9.40 -15.10
CA TYR A 9 -2.19 -9.48 -13.64
C TYR A 9 -2.64 -8.17 -12.95
N LEU A 10 -2.82 -7.09 -13.70
CA LEU A 10 -3.07 -5.77 -13.11
C LEU A 10 -4.33 -5.72 -12.25
N ASN A 11 -5.45 -6.22 -12.76
CA ASN A 11 -6.71 -6.20 -12.03
C ASN A 11 -6.65 -7.00 -10.72
N ASP A 12 -6.00 -8.16 -10.75
CA ASP A 12 -5.82 -8.98 -9.55
C ASP A 12 -4.88 -8.31 -8.54
N ALA A 13 -3.79 -7.70 -9.03
CA ALA A 13 -2.86 -6.96 -8.20
C ALA A 13 -3.52 -5.75 -7.52
N MET A 14 -4.29 -4.96 -8.26
CA MET A 14 -5.03 -3.83 -7.73
C MET A 14 -6.03 -4.26 -6.66
N ARG A 15 -6.80 -5.34 -6.93
CA ARG A 15 -7.74 -5.90 -5.97
C ARG A 15 -7.03 -6.40 -4.72
N ALA A 16 -5.97 -7.19 -4.86
CA ALA A 16 -5.23 -7.74 -3.73
C ALA A 16 -4.64 -6.63 -2.83
N MET A 17 -4.10 -5.56 -3.40
CA MET A 17 -3.60 -4.41 -2.64
C MET A 17 -4.72 -3.65 -1.94
N GLY A 18 -5.87 -3.46 -2.60
CA GLY A 18 -7.04 -2.84 -2.01
C GLY A 18 -7.56 -3.64 -0.82
N GLU A 19 -7.80 -4.92 -1.00
CA GLU A 19 -8.27 -5.82 0.07
C GLU A 19 -7.24 -5.93 1.21
N MET A 20 -5.96 -5.92 0.91
CA MET A 20 -4.89 -5.98 1.90
C MET A 20 -4.92 -4.78 2.84
N LEU A 21 -4.99 -3.55 2.30
CA LEU A 21 -5.06 -2.34 3.11
C LEU A 21 -6.40 -2.23 3.85
N ASP A 22 -7.50 -2.56 3.20
CA ASP A 22 -8.82 -2.55 3.82
C ASP A 22 -8.88 -3.45 5.06
N TYR A 23 -8.44 -4.69 4.93
CA TYR A 23 -8.37 -5.66 6.02
C TYR A 23 -7.44 -5.19 7.14
N ALA A 24 -6.24 -4.73 6.81
CA ALA A 24 -5.27 -4.29 7.81
C ALA A 24 -5.79 -3.09 8.63
N VAL A 25 -6.49 -2.16 8.01
CA VAL A 25 -6.99 -0.94 8.68
C VAL A 25 -8.31 -1.21 9.39
N HIS A 26 -9.30 -1.78 8.72
CA HIS A 26 -10.66 -1.87 9.24
C HIS A 26 -10.92 -3.12 10.08
N ASP A 27 -10.33 -4.25 9.74
CA ASP A 27 -10.50 -5.48 10.53
C ASP A 27 -9.43 -5.60 11.62
N CYS A 28 -8.15 -5.31 11.28
CA CYS A 28 -7.05 -5.41 12.24
C CYS A 28 -6.79 -4.12 13.03
N GLY A 29 -7.40 -2.98 12.67
CA GLY A 29 -7.25 -1.70 13.36
C GLY A 29 -5.87 -1.05 13.23
N CYS A 30 -5.11 -1.39 12.19
CA CYS A 30 -3.80 -0.82 11.95
C CYS A 30 -3.87 0.57 11.32
N ASP A 31 -2.87 1.40 11.59
CA ASP A 31 -2.63 2.60 10.78
C ASP A 31 -2.16 2.21 9.38
N GLY A 32 -2.76 2.81 8.34
CA GLY A 32 -2.49 2.45 6.95
C GLY A 32 -1.05 2.69 6.52
N ASP A 33 -0.45 3.81 6.93
CA ASP A 33 0.93 4.14 6.59
C ASP A 33 1.93 3.25 7.33
N LEU A 34 1.67 2.94 8.61
CA LEU A 34 2.48 1.99 9.38
C LEU A 34 2.41 0.59 8.79
N PHE A 35 1.23 0.11 8.46
CA PHE A 35 1.07 -1.20 7.83
C PHE A 35 1.77 -1.25 6.47
N PHE A 36 1.66 -0.19 5.66
CA PHE A 36 2.35 -0.14 4.38
C PHE A 36 3.88 -0.16 4.53
N THR A 37 4.40 0.46 5.60
CA THR A 37 5.82 0.35 5.96
C THR A 37 6.21 -1.10 6.29
N GLN A 38 5.36 -1.84 6.99
CA GLN A 38 5.56 -3.29 7.22
C GLN A 38 5.55 -4.08 5.91
N PHE A 39 4.62 -3.77 5.00
CA PHE A 39 4.59 -4.36 3.66
C PHE A 39 5.90 -4.13 2.91
N LEU A 40 6.45 -2.91 2.95
CA LEU A 40 7.75 -2.58 2.35
C LEU A 40 8.91 -3.38 2.99
N SER A 41 8.92 -3.52 4.31
CA SER A 41 9.99 -4.20 5.05
C SER A 41 9.91 -5.73 4.97
N SER A 42 8.74 -6.29 4.74
CA SER A 42 8.52 -7.74 4.62
C SER A 42 9.22 -8.39 3.42
N GLY A 43 9.66 -7.58 2.45
CA GLY A 43 10.19 -8.05 1.18
C GLY A 43 9.13 -8.48 0.16
N ILE A 44 7.85 -8.52 0.56
CA ILE A 44 6.73 -8.86 -0.34
C ILE A 44 6.55 -7.77 -1.38
N ALA A 45 6.69 -6.50 -1.01
CA ALA A 45 6.60 -5.37 -1.92
C ALA A 45 7.50 -5.54 -3.15
N LYS A 46 8.75 -5.94 -2.95
CA LYS A 46 9.70 -6.20 -4.05
C LYS A 46 9.27 -7.32 -4.98
N GLN A 47 8.63 -8.36 -4.45
CA GLN A 47 8.09 -9.46 -5.25
C GLN A 47 6.85 -9.03 -6.02
N PHE A 48 6.00 -8.24 -5.39
CA PHE A 48 4.80 -7.67 -5.98
C PHE A 48 5.14 -6.73 -7.15
N GLU A 49 6.09 -5.81 -6.96
CA GLU A 49 6.58 -4.87 -7.98
C GLU A 49 7.10 -5.57 -9.25
N ARG A 50 7.65 -6.78 -9.09
CA ARG A 50 8.15 -7.60 -10.19
C ARG A 50 7.08 -8.45 -10.86
N GLY A 51 5.84 -8.35 -10.40
CA GLY A 51 4.73 -9.16 -10.92
C GLY A 51 4.85 -10.64 -10.58
N ASN A 52 5.43 -11.00 -9.43
CA ASN A 52 5.49 -12.40 -9.00
C ASN A 52 4.06 -12.94 -8.86
N PRO A 53 3.67 -13.95 -9.66
CA PRO A 53 2.30 -14.45 -9.72
C PRO A 53 1.73 -14.88 -8.36
N LYS A 54 2.58 -15.36 -7.47
CA LYS A 54 2.17 -15.76 -6.11
C LYS A 54 1.53 -14.60 -5.34
N PHE A 55 2.08 -13.37 -5.49
CA PHE A 55 1.64 -12.21 -4.72
C PHE A 55 0.66 -11.33 -5.48
N VAL A 56 0.80 -11.18 -6.79
CA VAL A 56 -0.08 -10.30 -7.58
C VAL A 56 -1.42 -10.92 -7.94
N GLY A 57 -1.54 -12.25 -7.93
CA GLY A 57 -2.78 -12.94 -8.30
C GLY A 57 -3.00 -14.28 -7.61
N GLY A 58 -2.00 -14.81 -6.91
CA GLY A 58 -2.06 -16.12 -6.26
C GLY A 58 -2.53 -16.08 -4.80
N MET A 59 -2.71 -14.91 -4.21
CA MET A 59 -3.19 -14.67 -2.86
C MET A 59 -4.34 -13.65 -2.88
N SER A 60 -5.33 -13.84 -2.01
CA SER A 60 -6.29 -12.78 -1.69
C SER A 60 -5.59 -11.64 -0.92
N GLY A 61 -6.22 -10.47 -0.88
CA GLY A 61 -5.66 -9.36 -0.09
C GLY A 61 -5.53 -9.69 1.39
N VAL A 62 -6.45 -10.44 1.96
CA VAL A 62 -6.39 -10.91 3.36
C VAL A 62 -5.18 -11.83 3.57
N GLU A 63 -4.98 -12.82 2.69
CA GLU A 63 -3.81 -13.71 2.77
C GLU A 63 -2.50 -12.93 2.62
N LEU A 64 -2.50 -11.91 1.75
CA LEU A 64 -1.36 -11.03 1.57
C LEU A 64 -1.06 -10.23 2.83
N ALA A 65 -2.07 -9.68 3.50
CA ALA A 65 -1.92 -8.98 4.78
C ALA A 65 -1.40 -9.91 5.88
N LEU A 66 -1.95 -11.11 6.00
CA LEU A 66 -1.50 -12.11 6.96
C LEU A 66 -0.05 -12.53 6.72
N GLU A 67 0.38 -12.62 5.46
CA GLU A 67 1.77 -12.92 5.11
C GLU A 67 2.71 -11.75 5.49
N VAL A 68 2.25 -10.49 5.34
CA VAL A 68 2.99 -9.32 5.84
C VAL A 68 3.17 -9.41 7.36
N PHE A 69 2.10 -9.64 8.12
CA PHE A 69 2.18 -9.80 9.57
C PHE A 69 3.10 -10.94 9.98
N ARG A 70 3.00 -12.10 9.31
CA ARG A 70 3.86 -13.27 9.59
C ARG A 70 5.35 -12.93 9.47
N ARG A 71 5.72 -12.00 8.59
CA ARG A 71 7.12 -11.62 8.37
C ARG A 71 7.61 -10.46 9.21
N THR A 72 6.69 -9.65 9.74
CA THR A 72 7.04 -8.35 10.36
C THR A 72 6.54 -8.17 11.77
N ALA A 73 5.59 -8.98 12.24
CA ALA A 73 4.98 -8.88 13.55
C ALA A 73 5.27 -10.12 14.40
N ASP A 74 5.29 -9.94 15.72
CA ASP A 74 5.47 -11.04 16.68
C ASP A 74 4.22 -11.92 16.78
N GLN A 75 3.06 -11.39 16.43
CA GLN A 75 1.78 -12.09 16.44
C GLN A 75 1.03 -11.87 15.12
N ILE A 76 0.34 -12.91 14.66
CA ILE A 76 -0.50 -12.84 13.47
C ILE A 76 -1.93 -12.54 13.96
N PRO A 77 -2.63 -11.56 13.38
CA PRO A 77 -4.03 -11.32 13.69
C PRO A 77 -4.89 -12.57 13.44
N ASP A 78 -5.72 -12.93 14.41
CA ASP A 78 -6.76 -13.97 14.28
C ASP A 78 -8.13 -13.28 14.17
N VAL A 79 -8.31 -12.54 13.09
CA VAL A 79 -9.51 -11.74 12.82
C VAL A 79 -10.05 -12.14 11.46
N ASP A 80 -11.32 -12.47 11.42
CA ASP A 80 -12.03 -12.75 10.18
C ASP A 80 -12.22 -11.46 9.36
N ALA A 81 -12.08 -11.57 8.05
CA ALA A 81 -12.36 -10.46 7.15
C ALA A 81 -13.85 -10.13 7.14
N SER A 82 -14.20 -8.88 7.40
CA SER A 82 -15.58 -8.41 7.33
C SER A 82 -16.00 -8.18 5.89
N ALA A 83 -17.23 -8.56 5.56
CA ALA A 83 -17.83 -8.24 4.26
C ALA A 83 -18.41 -6.82 4.32
N TYR A 84 -17.62 -5.83 3.93
CA TYR A 84 -18.11 -4.46 3.80
C TYR A 84 -18.87 -4.30 2.48
N GLY A 85 -20.02 -3.64 2.53
CA GLY A 85 -20.85 -3.41 1.34
C GLY A 85 -20.27 -2.36 0.40
N GLU A 86 -19.50 -1.43 0.93
CA GLU A 86 -18.82 -0.36 0.19
C GLU A 86 -17.31 -0.45 0.40
N LYS A 87 -16.57 -0.11 -0.65
CA LYS A 87 -15.10 -0.07 -0.58
C LYS A 87 -14.63 1.18 0.14
N SER A 88 -13.76 0.99 1.12
CA SER A 88 -13.22 2.09 1.93
C SER A 88 -12.23 2.97 1.15
N PRO A 89 -11.90 4.17 1.65
CA PRO A 89 -10.80 4.96 1.12
C PRO A 89 -9.47 4.22 1.12
N GLU A 90 -9.22 3.36 2.11
CA GLU A 90 -8.01 2.54 2.21
C GLU A 90 -7.98 1.43 1.17
N TYR A 91 -9.14 0.82 0.86
CA TYR A 91 -9.23 -0.09 -0.28
C TYR A 91 -8.85 0.62 -1.57
N TRP A 92 -9.45 1.79 -1.81
CA TRP A 92 -9.15 2.58 -3.01
C TRP A 92 -7.68 3.02 -3.04
N ALA A 93 -7.09 3.37 -1.90
CA ALA A 93 -5.68 3.74 -1.81
C ALA A 93 -4.77 2.59 -2.24
N GLY A 94 -4.98 1.38 -1.73
CA GLY A 94 -4.23 0.20 -2.14
C GLY A 94 -4.40 -0.11 -3.62
N TRP A 95 -5.64 -0.08 -4.09
CA TRP A 95 -6.01 -0.30 -5.49
C TRP A 95 -5.30 0.69 -6.43
N SER A 96 -5.29 1.97 -6.07
CA SER A 96 -4.68 3.05 -6.85
C SER A 96 -3.16 3.03 -6.80
N LEU A 97 -2.56 2.72 -5.64
CA LEU A 97 -1.10 2.56 -5.50
C LEU A 97 -0.56 1.41 -6.34
N ALA A 98 -1.29 0.29 -6.41
CA ALA A 98 -0.90 -0.83 -7.26
C ALA A 98 -0.92 -0.44 -8.76
N TYR A 99 -1.96 0.30 -9.19
CA TYR A 99 -2.01 0.84 -10.55
C TYR A 99 -0.84 1.77 -10.85
N TYR A 100 -0.59 2.73 -9.95
CA TYR A 100 0.48 3.72 -10.14
C TYR A 100 1.85 3.06 -10.20
N GLN A 101 2.12 2.11 -9.31
CA GLN A 101 3.36 1.33 -9.34
C GLN A 101 3.52 0.59 -10.67
N TRP A 102 2.47 -0.09 -11.13
CA TRP A 102 2.50 -0.80 -12.39
C TRP A 102 2.72 0.13 -13.58
N ALA A 103 2.00 1.25 -13.66
CA ALA A 103 2.05 2.19 -14.76
C ALA A 103 3.38 2.95 -14.84
N SER A 104 3.91 3.38 -13.69
CA SER A 104 5.17 4.15 -13.60
C SER A 104 6.42 3.25 -13.63
N GLY A 105 6.30 2.00 -13.19
CA GLY A 105 7.44 1.12 -12.94
C GLY A 105 8.29 1.52 -11.73
N MET A 106 7.86 2.55 -10.98
CA MET A 106 8.56 3.05 -9.81
C MET A 106 8.38 2.09 -8.61
N PRO A 107 9.42 1.76 -7.85
CA PRO A 107 9.27 0.95 -6.64
C PRO A 107 8.38 1.62 -5.59
N PHE A 108 7.58 0.85 -4.85
CA PHE A 108 6.72 1.39 -3.78
C PHE A 108 7.49 2.22 -2.75
N ARG A 109 8.69 1.79 -2.39
CA ARG A 109 9.54 2.53 -1.46
C ARG A 109 9.85 3.95 -1.96
N GLU A 110 10.11 4.09 -3.24
CA GLU A 110 10.38 5.37 -3.87
C GLU A 110 9.10 6.21 -3.97
N ILE A 111 7.98 5.61 -4.35
CA ILE A 111 6.65 6.25 -4.39
C ILE A 111 6.33 6.89 -3.03
N VAL A 112 6.48 6.13 -1.95
CA VAL A 112 6.21 6.61 -0.58
C VAL A 112 7.23 7.68 -0.16
N SER A 113 8.52 7.52 -0.49
CA SER A 113 9.56 8.50 -0.11
C SER A 113 9.35 9.86 -0.78
N HIS A 114 8.66 9.88 -1.93
CA HIS A 114 8.28 11.11 -2.62
C HIS A 114 6.89 11.64 -2.17
N GLY A 115 6.39 11.19 -1.02
CA GLY A 115 5.21 11.73 -0.36
C GLY A 115 3.87 11.14 -0.80
N LEU A 116 3.85 10.16 -1.70
CA LEU A 116 2.62 9.46 -2.07
C LEU A 116 2.37 8.28 -1.11
N THR A 117 2.03 8.63 0.15
CA THR A 117 1.72 7.68 1.22
C THR A 117 0.28 7.20 1.15
N VAL A 118 -0.11 6.19 1.96
CA VAL A 118 -1.50 5.73 2.03
C VAL A 118 -2.43 6.86 2.45
N SER A 119 -2.08 7.62 3.48
CA SER A 119 -2.88 8.77 3.94
C SER A 119 -2.99 9.87 2.89
N THR A 120 -1.92 10.16 2.14
CA THR A 120 -1.97 11.10 1.01
C THR A 120 -2.94 10.63 -0.06
N VAL A 121 -2.90 9.35 -0.44
CA VAL A 121 -3.84 8.81 -1.43
C VAL A 121 -5.27 8.82 -0.90
N CYS A 122 -5.50 8.46 0.37
CA CYS A 122 -6.84 8.57 0.98
C CYS A 122 -7.40 10.00 0.93
N SER A 123 -6.54 11.03 1.06
CA SER A 123 -6.97 12.42 0.92
C SER A 123 -7.46 12.78 -0.50
N MET A 124 -7.06 11.99 -1.49
CA MET A 124 -7.50 12.12 -2.89
C MET A 124 -8.73 11.26 -3.21
N TYR A 125 -9.41 10.69 -2.22
CA TYR A 125 -10.50 9.73 -2.42
C TYR A 125 -11.62 10.23 -3.33
N LEU A 126 -11.84 11.53 -3.43
CA LEU A 126 -12.81 12.10 -4.38
C LEU A 126 -12.54 11.73 -5.84
N LEU A 127 -11.30 11.34 -6.17
CA LEU A 127 -10.94 10.85 -7.51
C LEU A 127 -11.41 9.41 -7.81
N HIS A 128 -12.01 8.72 -6.83
CA HIS A 128 -12.51 7.34 -7.03
C HIS A 128 -13.66 7.27 -8.06
N GLU A 129 -14.37 8.37 -8.27
CA GLU A 129 -15.42 8.46 -9.29
C GLU A 129 -14.86 8.77 -10.69
N ALA A 130 -13.59 9.13 -10.79
CA ALA A 130 -12.93 9.46 -12.05
C ALA A 130 -12.18 8.25 -12.64
N ASP A 131 -11.77 8.37 -13.90
CA ASP A 131 -10.85 7.40 -14.49
C ASP A 131 -9.54 7.34 -13.70
N ILE A 132 -9.02 6.14 -13.46
CA ILE A 132 -7.79 5.92 -12.68
C ILE A 132 -6.58 6.69 -13.22
N ARG A 133 -6.59 7.05 -14.50
CA ARG A 133 -5.54 7.88 -15.10
C ARG A 133 -5.51 9.29 -14.50
N LYS A 134 -6.65 9.81 -14.02
CA LYS A 134 -6.71 11.10 -13.31
C LYS A 134 -5.99 11.03 -11.96
N PHE A 135 -6.11 9.91 -11.28
CA PHE A 135 -5.31 9.67 -10.08
C PHE A 135 -3.80 9.63 -10.43
N ALA A 136 -3.40 8.92 -11.49
CA ALA A 136 -2.01 8.86 -11.90
C ALA A 136 -1.43 10.25 -12.23
N GLU A 137 -2.19 11.10 -12.93
CA GLU A 137 -1.79 12.50 -13.20
C GLU A 137 -1.62 13.32 -11.91
N ALA A 138 -2.49 13.11 -10.91
CA ALA A 138 -2.39 13.77 -9.60
C ALA A 138 -1.19 13.25 -8.79
N ALA A 139 -0.95 11.95 -8.83
CA ALA A 139 0.20 11.30 -8.19
C ALA A 139 1.52 11.81 -8.77
N ASP A 140 1.62 11.94 -10.10
CA ASP A 140 2.81 12.51 -10.76
C ASP A 140 3.11 13.92 -10.26
N LYS A 141 2.08 14.75 -10.06
CA LYS A 141 2.25 16.11 -9.52
C LYS A 141 2.82 16.10 -8.10
N VAL A 142 2.26 15.26 -7.21
CA VAL A 142 2.75 15.12 -5.83
C VAL A 142 4.23 14.74 -5.83
N ILE A 143 4.61 13.76 -6.63
CA ILE A 143 5.99 13.29 -6.71
C ILE A 143 6.90 14.37 -7.27
N GLN A 144 6.50 15.08 -8.34
CA GLN A 144 7.28 16.16 -8.94
C GLN A 144 7.47 17.34 -7.99
N GLU A 145 6.43 17.74 -7.25
CA GLU A 145 6.50 18.82 -6.27
C GLU A 145 7.48 18.48 -5.15
N ASN A 146 7.47 17.25 -4.66
CA ASN A 146 8.40 16.80 -3.62
C ASN A 146 9.84 16.64 -4.12
N LEU A 147 10.04 16.24 -5.37
CA LEU A 147 11.35 16.22 -6.02
C LEU A 147 11.92 17.63 -6.20
N ALA A 148 11.08 18.61 -6.59
CA ALA A 148 11.50 20.00 -6.77
C ALA A 148 11.73 20.73 -5.43
N GLY A 149 10.98 20.39 -4.36
CA GLY A 149 11.14 20.93 -3.01
C GLY A 149 12.30 20.35 -2.22
N GLY A 150 12.89 19.25 -2.67
CA GLY A 150 13.94 18.48 -1.98
C GLY A 150 15.36 19.05 -2.09
N SER A 151 15.55 20.30 -2.53
CA SER A 151 16.89 20.90 -2.59
C SER A 151 17.38 21.51 -1.25
N ASP A 152 16.55 21.47 -0.19
CA ASP A 152 16.96 21.90 1.16
C ASP A 152 16.48 20.88 2.19
N GLY A 153 17.35 19.95 2.55
CA GLY A 153 17.17 19.08 3.70
C GLY A 153 17.24 17.59 3.38
N ALA A 154 18.45 17.07 3.23
CA ALA A 154 18.70 15.64 3.34
C ALA A 154 18.29 15.17 4.75
N ALA A 155 17.05 14.79 4.95
CA ALA A 155 16.66 14.01 6.10
C ALA A 155 17.11 12.57 5.83
N ASP A 156 18.15 12.18 6.53
CA ASP A 156 18.68 10.83 6.64
C ASP A 156 17.54 9.85 6.98
N TYR A 157 16.96 9.19 5.97
CA TYR A 157 16.03 8.10 6.19
C TYR A 157 16.77 6.78 6.45
N ASN A 158 17.79 6.87 7.32
CA ASN A 158 18.48 5.73 7.93
C ASN A 158 17.93 5.52 9.35
N GLY A 159 16.63 5.83 9.54
CA GLY A 159 15.94 5.68 10.81
C GLY A 159 15.60 4.21 11.06
N ARG A 160 16.24 3.63 12.06
CA ARG A 160 15.68 2.53 12.83
C ARG A 160 14.21 2.85 13.08
N LEU A 161 13.32 2.06 12.47
CA LEU A 161 11.92 2.04 12.86
C LEU A 161 11.81 1.39 14.25
N SER A 162 12.09 2.18 15.29
CA SER A 162 11.72 1.87 16.67
C SER A 162 10.34 2.49 16.94
N GLY A 163 9.35 2.10 16.13
CA GLY A 163 7.97 2.29 16.48
C GLY A 163 7.46 1.01 17.12
N PRO A 164 6.61 1.08 18.16
CA PRO A 164 5.98 -0.13 18.65
C PRO A 164 5.21 -0.80 17.50
N PRO A 165 5.17 -2.15 17.46
CA PRO A 165 4.28 -2.86 16.57
C PRO A 165 2.87 -2.34 16.80
N CYS A 166 2.02 -2.33 15.76
CA CYS A 166 0.63 -1.90 15.84
C CYS A 166 0.02 -2.35 17.17
N GLU A 167 -0.28 -1.41 18.08
CA GLU A 167 -0.87 -1.70 19.40
C GLU A 167 -2.36 -2.09 19.26
N CYS A 168 -2.70 -2.91 18.28
CA CYS A 168 -4.07 -3.40 18.09
C CYS A 168 -4.51 -4.41 19.16
N TRP A 169 -3.61 -4.79 20.09
CA TRP A 169 -3.81 -5.95 20.96
C TRP A 169 -4.13 -5.64 22.42
N SER A 170 -4.29 -4.36 22.80
CA SER A 170 -4.48 -3.97 24.20
C SER A 170 -5.93 -3.81 24.63
N LEU A 171 -6.92 -4.29 23.88
CA LEU A 171 -8.33 -4.26 24.31
C LEU A 171 -8.98 -5.63 24.15
N SER A 172 -8.61 -6.56 25.03
CA SER A 172 -9.43 -7.72 25.36
C SER A 172 -9.23 -8.07 26.83
N ILE A 173 -10.02 -7.45 27.68
CA ILE A 173 -10.48 -8.02 28.94
C ILE A 173 -12.00 -7.97 28.93
#